data_379a388b07859df7c2387a7a446257d5
#
_entry.id   379a388b07859df7c2387a7a446257d5
#
_cell.length_a   1.000
_cell.length_b   1.000
_cell.length_c   1.000
_cell.angle_alpha   90.00
_cell.angle_beta   90.00
_cell.angle_gamma   90.00
#
_symmetry.space_group_name_H-M   'P 1'
#
loop_
_entity.id
_entity.type
_entity.pdbx_description
1 polymer ?
#
loop_
_entity_poly.entity_id
_entity_poly.type
_entity_poly.pdbx_seq_one_letter_code
_entity_poly.pdbx_strand_id
1 'polypeptide(L)'
;MLPYVIELDGRFCGQLTIGNVTHGALRSAWIGYWVPRSATGGGVATAALALGLDHCFGPVMLHRVEATVRPENAASRAVLAKVGFRQEGLLQRYLEVDQAWRDHLLMAITVEEVSGSVTSALVRAGNASWV
;
A
#
# COMPACT_ATOMS: atom_id res chain seq x y z
N MET A 1 7.82 7.60 -11.25
CA MET A 1 7.80 7.34 -9.80
C MET A 1 7.34 8.58 -9.06
N LEU A 2 6.38 8.44 -8.17
CA LEU A 2 5.80 9.55 -7.42
C LEU A 2 6.02 9.31 -5.92
N PRO A 3 7.03 9.94 -5.32
CA PRO A 3 7.23 9.85 -3.88
C PRO A 3 6.31 10.82 -3.14
N TYR A 4 5.78 10.36 -2.01
CA TYR A 4 4.97 11.18 -1.11
C TYR A 4 5.54 11.07 0.31
N VAL A 5 5.56 12.19 1.01
CA VAL A 5 5.97 12.21 2.42
C VAL A 5 4.75 11.91 3.28
N ILE A 6 4.94 11.05 4.29
CA ILE A 6 3.92 10.78 5.30
C ILE A 6 4.18 11.71 6.47
N GLU A 7 3.19 12.53 6.82
CA GLU A 7 3.26 13.43 7.97
C GLU A 7 2.14 13.12 8.96
N LEU A 8 2.48 13.19 10.23
CA LEU A 8 1.53 13.07 11.33
C LEU A 8 1.76 14.24 12.27
N ASP A 9 0.75 15.09 12.43
CA ASP A 9 0.83 16.31 13.27
C ASP A 9 2.02 17.20 12.88
N GLY A 10 2.27 17.33 11.57
CA GLY A 10 3.36 18.15 11.04
C GLY A 10 4.74 17.53 11.14
N ARG A 11 4.84 16.27 11.60
CA ARG A 11 6.12 15.58 11.73
C ARG A 11 6.26 14.53 10.64
N PHE A 12 7.50 14.36 10.14
CA PHE A 12 7.82 13.30 9.18
C PHE A 12 7.57 11.93 9.82
N CYS A 13 6.75 11.12 9.17
CA CYS A 13 6.42 9.76 9.63
C CYS A 13 6.67 8.68 8.59
N GLY A 14 7.39 8.99 7.53
CA GLY A 14 7.73 8.00 6.52
C GLY A 14 7.51 8.49 5.10
N GLN A 15 7.53 7.55 4.17
CA GLN A 15 7.42 7.82 2.75
C GLN A 15 6.54 6.78 2.08
N LEU A 16 5.70 7.24 1.16
CA LEU A 16 4.89 6.40 0.29
C LEU A 16 5.34 6.65 -1.14
N THR A 17 5.49 5.60 -1.92
CA THR A 17 5.90 5.71 -3.32
C THR A 17 4.90 4.99 -4.20
N ILE A 18 4.47 5.66 -5.28
CA ILE A 18 3.67 5.07 -6.34
C ILE A 18 4.55 5.04 -7.58
N GLY A 19 4.75 3.87 -8.15
CA GLY A 19 5.68 3.70 -9.27
C GLY A 19 5.11 2.88 -10.39
N ASN A 20 5.80 2.91 -11.54
CA ASN A 20 5.42 2.19 -12.75
C ASN A 20 3.97 2.44 -13.15
N VAL A 21 3.52 3.69 -13.07
CA VAL A 21 2.16 4.05 -13.47
C VAL A 21 2.01 3.78 -14.97
N THR A 22 1.08 2.89 -15.31
CA THR A 22 0.80 2.49 -16.68
C THR A 22 -0.64 2.85 -17.00
N HIS A 23 -0.84 3.61 -18.05
CA HIS A 23 -2.17 3.98 -18.53
C HIS A 23 -2.62 3.07 -19.67
N GLY A 24 -3.77 3.33 -20.24
CA GLY A 24 -4.33 2.54 -21.32
C GLY A 24 -5.09 1.32 -20.79
N ALA A 25 -4.91 0.16 -21.42
CA ALA A 25 -5.71 -1.02 -21.08
C ALA A 25 -5.36 -1.59 -19.69
N LEU A 26 -4.11 -1.46 -19.25
CA LEU A 26 -3.70 -2.01 -17.96
C LEU A 26 -4.10 -1.12 -16.78
N ARG A 27 -3.83 0.16 -16.86
CA ARG A 27 -4.13 1.18 -15.82
C ARG A 27 -3.76 0.70 -14.42
N SER A 28 -2.46 0.47 -14.21
CA SER A 28 -1.95 -0.07 -12.96
C SER A 28 -0.72 0.68 -12.48
N ALA A 29 -0.40 0.48 -11.20
CA ALA A 29 0.84 0.96 -10.58
C ALA A 29 1.22 0.00 -9.47
N TRP A 30 2.48 0.09 -9.01
CA TRP A 30 2.85 -0.51 -7.73
C TRP A 30 2.92 0.60 -6.67
N ILE A 31 2.73 0.19 -5.42
CA ILE A 31 2.82 1.08 -4.28
C ILE A 31 3.76 0.47 -3.24
N GLY A 32 4.59 1.31 -2.65
CA GLY A 32 5.47 0.92 -1.56
C GLY A 32 5.46 1.99 -0.49
N TYR A 33 5.82 1.62 0.73
CA TYR A 33 5.85 2.55 1.82
C TYR A 33 6.94 2.19 2.82
N TRP A 34 7.36 3.20 3.56
CA TRP A 34 8.30 3.05 4.65
C TRP A 34 7.88 3.97 5.79
N VAL A 35 7.86 3.44 7.00
CA VAL A 35 7.63 4.22 8.22
C VAL A 35 8.73 3.90 9.23
N PRO A 36 9.18 4.90 10.00
CA PRO A 36 10.18 4.64 11.03
C PRO A 36 9.61 3.72 12.11
N ARG A 37 10.50 2.99 12.79
CA ARG A 37 10.10 2.05 13.85
C ARG A 37 9.25 2.73 14.92
N SER A 38 9.54 3.99 15.24
CA SER A 38 8.78 4.78 16.22
C SER A 38 7.34 5.03 15.83
N ALA A 39 7.00 4.92 14.55
CA ALA A 39 5.64 5.14 14.04
C ALA A 39 4.89 3.84 13.76
N THR A 40 5.52 2.67 13.96
CA THR A 40 4.86 1.39 13.73
C THR A 40 3.86 1.09 14.84
N GLY A 41 2.79 0.38 14.49
CA GLY A 41 1.75 -0.01 15.42
C GLY A 41 0.68 1.05 15.68
N GLY A 42 0.86 2.28 15.20
CA GLY A 42 -0.09 3.38 15.40
C GLY A 42 -1.08 3.59 14.27
N GLY A 43 -1.12 2.70 13.29
CA GLY A 43 -2.03 2.84 12.14
C GLY A 43 -1.57 3.82 11.08
N VAL A 44 -0.37 4.40 11.21
CA VAL A 44 0.16 5.39 10.26
C VAL A 44 0.30 4.80 8.86
N ALA A 45 0.92 3.61 8.76
CA ALA A 45 1.11 2.95 7.47
C ALA A 45 -0.24 2.59 6.82
N THR A 46 -1.19 2.09 7.61
CA THR A 46 -2.53 1.75 7.13
C THR A 46 -3.24 2.98 6.57
N ALA A 47 -3.21 4.08 7.30
CA ALA A 47 -3.86 5.33 6.87
C ALA A 47 -3.19 5.90 5.61
N ALA A 48 -1.86 5.93 5.58
CA ALA A 48 -1.12 6.44 4.44
C ALA A 48 -1.38 5.62 3.18
N LEU A 49 -1.39 4.29 3.32
CA LEU A 49 -1.65 3.39 2.22
C LEU A 49 -3.08 3.57 1.69
N ALA A 50 -4.07 3.73 2.58
CA ALA A 50 -5.46 3.98 2.19
C ALA A 50 -5.60 5.28 1.40
N LEU A 51 -4.95 6.36 1.86
CA LEU A 51 -4.97 7.64 1.16
C LEU A 51 -4.29 7.54 -0.20
N GLY A 52 -3.17 6.81 -0.28
CA GLY A 52 -2.47 6.57 -1.54
C GLY A 52 -3.34 5.81 -2.53
N LEU A 53 -4.07 4.80 -2.09
CA LEU A 53 -5.00 4.04 -2.93
C LEU A 53 -6.15 4.92 -3.42
N ASP A 54 -6.72 5.75 -2.55
CA ASP A 54 -7.79 6.66 -2.96
C ASP A 54 -7.29 7.63 -4.03
N HIS A 55 -6.04 8.07 -3.94
CA HIS A 55 -5.43 8.90 -4.96
C HIS A 55 -5.26 8.14 -6.28
N CYS A 56 -4.80 6.88 -6.23
CA CYS A 56 -4.62 6.05 -7.42
C CYS A 56 -5.95 5.78 -8.14
N PHE A 57 -6.98 5.41 -7.39
CA PHE A 57 -8.27 5.06 -7.98
C PHE A 57 -9.11 6.27 -8.37
N GLY A 58 -8.95 7.39 -7.68
CA GLY A 58 -9.65 8.64 -7.97
C GLY A 58 -8.92 9.50 -8.99
N PRO A 59 -8.12 10.49 -8.57
CA PRO A 59 -7.50 11.45 -9.50
C PRO A 59 -6.64 10.81 -10.59
N VAL A 60 -5.91 9.74 -10.29
CA VAL A 60 -5.04 9.07 -11.27
C VAL A 60 -5.83 8.11 -12.15
N MET A 61 -7.02 7.70 -11.72
CA MET A 61 -7.93 6.85 -12.49
C MET A 61 -7.35 5.47 -12.83
N LEU A 62 -6.62 4.89 -11.91
CA LEU A 62 -6.08 3.54 -12.07
C LEU A 62 -7.15 2.49 -11.78
N HIS A 63 -6.94 1.30 -12.32
CA HIS A 63 -7.81 0.15 -12.11
C HIS A 63 -7.22 -0.81 -11.06
N ARG A 64 -5.88 -0.92 -11.03
CA ARG A 64 -5.17 -1.93 -10.24
C ARG A 64 -3.95 -1.32 -9.55
N VAL A 65 -3.74 -1.68 -8.30
CA VAL A 65 -2.52 -1.33 -7.57
C VAL A 65 -1.93 -2.61 -6.99
N GLU A 66 -0.63 -2.77 -7.17
CA GLU A 66 0.13 -3.92 -6.69
C GLU A 66 1.10 -3.51 -5.60
N ALA A 67 1.39 -4.44 -4.70
CA ALA A 67 2.44 -4.30 -3.70
C ALA A 67 3.12 -5.65 -3.53
N THR A 68 4.42 -5.63 -3.23
CA THR A 68 5.14 -6.86 -2.91
C THR A 68 5.62 -6.81 -1.47
N VAL A 69 5.63 -7.96 -0.82
CA VAL A 69 6.01 -8.07 0.59
C VAL A 69 6.71 -9.39 0.82
N ARG A 70 7.74 -9.39 1.66
CA ARG A 70 8.40 -10.64 2.02
C ARG A 70 7.44 -11.51 2.84
N PRO A 71 7.39 -12.84 2.59
CA PRO A 71 6.45 -13.72 3.30
C PRO A 71 6.59 -13.66 4.82
N GLU A 72 7.79 -13.46 5.33
CA GLU A 72 8.07 -13.39 6.76
C GLU A 72 7.74 -12.02 7.39
N ASN A 73 7.42 -11.00 6.60
CA ASN A 73 7.08 -9.68 7.11
C ASN A 73 5.60 -9.63 7.51
N ALA A 74 5.29 -10.17 8.68
CA ALA A 74 3.92 -10.28 9.17
C ALA A 74 3.26 -8.91 9.37
N ALA A 75 4.01 -7.90 9.82
CA ALA A 75 3.48 -6.57 10.07
C ALA A 75 3.00 -5.92 8.77
N SER A 76 3.80 -5.98 7.71
CA SER A 76 3.44 -5.40 6.42
C SER A 76 2.28 -6.17 5.78
N ARG A 77 2.28 -7.50 5.88
CA ARG A 77 1.17 -8.32 5.38
C ARG A 77 -0.15 -7.95 6.05
N ALA A 78 -0.12 -7.70 7.37
CA ALA A 78 -1.31 -7.30 8.11
C ALA A 78 -1.82 -5.92 7.66
N VAL A 79 -0.92 -4.96 7.43
CA VAL A 79 -1.29 -3.63 6.92
C VAL A 79 -1.96 -3.74 5.55
N LEU A 80 -1.36 -4.49 4.64
CA LEU A 80 -1.91 -4.69 3.29
C LEU A 80 -3.30 -5.34 3.34
N ALA A 81 -3.46 -6.36 4.18
CA ALA A 81 -4.75 -7.04 4.33
C ALA A 81 -5.83 -6.10 4.88
N LYS A 82 -5.51 -5.28 5.87
CA LYS A 82 -6.47 -4.31 6.44
C LYS A 82 -6.98 -3.33 5.40
N VAL A 83 -6.13 -2.93 4.47
CA VAL A 83 -6.48 -1.96 3.44
C VAL A 83 -7.28 -2.60 2.31
N GLY A 84 -7.23 -3.93 2.19
CA GLY A 84 -8.02 -4.67 1.23
C GLY A 84 -7.22 -5.39 0.15
N PHE A 85 -5.89 -5.39 0.23
CA PHE A 85 -5.07 -6.17 -0.70
C PHE A 85 -5.30 -7.66 -0.48
N ARG A 86 -5.29 -8.41 -1.58
CA ARG A 86 -5.33 -9.88 -1.56
C ARG A 86 -4.05 -10.44 -2.15
N GLN A 87 -3.68 -11.64 -1.73
CA GLN A 87 -2.52 -12.32 -2.26
C GLN A 87 -2.85 -12.93 -3.63
N GLU A 88 -2.01 -12.65 -4.62
CA GLU A 88 -2.16 -13.23 -5.96
C GLU A 88 -1.12 -14.30 -6.28
N GLY A 89 0.04 -14.24 -5.67
CA GLY A 89 1.05 -15.24 -5.96
C GLY A 89 2.34 -15.04 -5.19
N LEU A 90 3.29 -15.92 -5.48
CA LEU A 90 4.64 -15.88 -4.93
C LEU A 90 5.63 -15.60 -6.06
N LEU A 91 6.43 -14.58 -5.89
CA LEU A 91 7.49 -14.21 -6.81
C LEU A 91 8.80 -14.74 -6.24
N GLN A 92 9.29 -15.82 -6.80
CA GLN A 92 10.50 -16.47 -6.30
C GLN A 92 11.74 -15.69 -6.71
N ARG A 93 12.64 -15.46 -5.73
CA ARG A 93 13.93 -14.78 -5.96
C ARG A 93 13.73 -13.48 -6.74
N TYR A 94 12.86 -12.64 -6.21
CA TYR A 94 12.33 -11.48 -6.93
C TYR A 94 13.21 -10.23 -6.78
N LEU A 95 13.62 -9.93 -5.54
CA LEU A 95 14.44 -8.76 -5.25
C LEU A 95 15.65 -9.16 -4.42
N GLU A 96 16.76 -8.50 -4.68
CA GLU A 96 17.97 -8.66 -3.87
C GLU A 96 17.82 -7.83 -2.60
N VAL A 97 17.88 -8.49 -1.45
CA VAL A 97 17.82 -7.87 -0.13
C VAL A 97 18.91 -8.51 0.72
N ASP A 98 19.79 -7.69 1.29
CA ASP A 98 20.90 -8.17 2.11
C ASP A 98 21.75 -9.23 1.37
N GLN A 99 22.13 -8.92 0.13
CA GLN A 99 23.00 -9.73 -0.71
C GLN A 99 22.45 -11.11 -1.08
N ALA A 100 21.14 -11.29 -0.97
CA ALA A 100 20.47 -12.52 -1.40
C ALA A 100 19.17 -12.21 -2.12
N TRP A 101 18.87 -13.02 -3.13
CA TRP A 101 17.61 -12.91 -3.87
C TRP A 101 16.49 -13.51 -3.03
N ARG A 102 15.49 -12.70 -2.71
CA ARG A 102 14.43 -13.07 -1.76
C ARG A 102 13.09 -13.21 -2.46
N ASP A 103 12.31 -14.17 -1.95
CA ASP A 103 10.93 -14.35 -2.39
C ASP A 103 10.05 -13.21 -1.88
N HIS A 104 9.07 -12.81 -2.68
CA HIS A 104 8.07 -11.82 -2.32
C HIS A 104 6.69 -12.31 -2.68
N LEU A 105 5.72 -12.03 -1.83
CA LEU A 105 4.32 -12.23 -2.16
C LEU A 105 3.86 -11.06 -3.04
N LEU A 106 3.11 -11.37 -4.09
CA LEU A 106 2.45 -10.35 -4.89
C LEU A 106 1.06 -10.13 -4.31
N MET A 107 0.81 -8.90 -3.88
CA MET A 107 -0.47 -8.48 -3.33
C MET A 107 -1.09 -7.47 -4.30
N ALA A 108 -2.40 -7.49 -4.43
CA ALA A 108 -3.09 -6.60 -5.35
C ALA A 108 -4.47 -6.20 -4.85
N ILE A 109 -4.92 -5.05 -5.32
CA ILE A 109 -6.29 -4.57 -5.12
C ILE A 109 -6.75 -3.89 -6.41
N THR A 110 -8.00 -4.13 -6.81
CA THR A 110 -8.61 -3.48 -7.96
C THR A 110 -9.76 -2.58 -7.51
N VAL A 111 -10.11 -1.61 -8.36
CA VAL A 111 -11.13 -0.62 -8.02
C VAL A 111 -12.49 -1.26 -7.76
N GLU A 112 -12.81 -2.39 -8.39
CA GLU A 112 -14.06 -3.11 -8.20
C GLU A 112 -14.21 -3.65 -6.76
N GLU A 113 -13.09 -3.84 -6.06
CA GLU A 113 -13.09 -4.36 -4.70
C GLU A 113 -13.30 -3.25 -3.65
N VAL A 114 -13.35 -1.99 -4.09
CA VAL A 114 -13.49 -0.83 -3.20
C VAL A 114 -14.93 -0.29 -3.30
N SER A 115 -15.60 -0.22 -2.16
CA SER A 115 -16.95 0.37 -2.09
C SER A 115 -16.84 1.79 -1.56
N GLY A 116 -16.92 2.78 -2.45
CA GLY A 116 -16.70 4.18 -2.12
C GLY A 116 -15.21 4.51 -2.13
N SER A 117 -14.64 4.79 -0.96
CA SER A 117 -13.20 5.01 -0.84
C SER A 117 -12.58 4.00 0.12
N VAL A 118 -11.28 3.77 -0.01
CA VAL A 118 -10.54 2.88 0.90
C VAL A 118 -10.56 3.45 2.31
N THR A 119 -10.34 4.76 2.44
CA THR A 119 -10.36 5.44 3.73
C THR A 119 -11.73 5.30 4.42
N SER A 120 -12.81 5.49 3.69
CA SER A 120 -14.17 5.32 4.24
C SER A 120 -14.42 3.88 4.70
N ALA A 121 -13.94 2.89 3.97
CA ALA A 121 -14.06 1.50 4.36
C ALA A 121 -13.33 1.20 5.68
N LEU A 122 -12.15 1.78 5.89
CA LEU A 122 -11.40 1.64 7.14
C LEU A 122 -12.16 2.26 8.31
N VAL A 123 -12.76 3.43 8.11
CA VAL A 123 -13.56 4.09 9.14
C VAL A 123 -14.76 3.23 9.52
N ARG A 124 -15.49 2.70 8.53
CA ARG A 124 -16.64 1.81 8.79
C ARG A 124 -16.25 0.55 9.52
N ALA A 125 -15.06 0.00 9.27
CA ALA A 125 -14.56 -1.19 9.93
C ALA A 125 -13.97 -0.93 11.31
N GLY A 126 -13.91 0.34 11.75
CA GLY A 126 -13.34 0.71 13.04
C GLY A 126 -11.81 0.71 13.07
N ASN A 127 -11.15 0.62 11.92
CA ASN A 127 -9.69 0.63 11.82
C ASN A 127 -9.10 2.04 11.72
N ALA A 128 -9.95 3.06 11.56
CA ALA A 128 -9.56 4.46 11.47
C ALA A 128 -10.70 5.34 11.94
N SER A 129 -10.43 6.60 12.17
CA SER A 129 -11.45 7.59 12.51
C SER A 129 -11.14 8.91 11.84
N TRP A 130 -12.19 9.66 11.49
CA TRP A 130 -12.04 11.01 10.97
C TRP A 130 -11.71 11.97 12.12
N VAL A 131 -10.79 12.84 11.87
CA VAL A 131 -10.35 13.84 12.85
C VAL A 131 -10.87 15.21 12.45
#